data_1f240e34e905f73b1c364fe2f4ff1031
#
_entry.id   1f240e34e905f73b1c364fe2f4ff1031
#
_cell.length_a   1.000
_cell.length_b   1.000
_cell.length_c   1.000
_cell.angle_alpha   90.00
_cell.angle_beta   90.00
_cell.angle_gamma   90.00
#
_symmetry.space_group_name_H-M   'P 1'
#
loop_
_entity.id
_entity.type
_entity.pdbx_description
1 polymer ?
#
loop_
_entity_poly.entity_id
_entity_poly.type
_entity_poly.pdbx_seq_one_letter_code
_entity_poly.pdbx_strand_id
1 'polypeptide(L)'
;ADVDDNALRFFGPERYHSDEFQDEAYLFIPFDEDYYQAMAEVIGERFENWQGQDFDEDTLEPSEVAQAIMEYLDCECTYFPSMADDDPIMSAYSYAQRLGVREGFVPVLIQADDETLLECLVMNADSEHDADFYEFDLKTVTEYRKKVLSAPIKDGKAILEELTGQRKEEAEDDDLDWDEEVLGEMEGGEPNDRFANYWNDDTGMTYPLILAKIPVKNPWEIFAYLPFGNWNECPDTPDLMAVAKYWFEQHGAIPAAMSHDELEFELPTPISKERAMEVAVEQYGFCPDLDQNEDGSIGSLADVLWQSTVWYFWWD
;
A
#
# COMPACT_ATOMS: atom_id res chain seq x y z
N ALA A 1 38.54 9.91 -0.88
CA ALA A 1 38.12 10.39 -2.19
C ALA A 1 37.09 9.41 -2.83
N ASP A 2 37.16 8.16 -2.46
CA ASP A 2 36.36 7.12 -3.13
C ASP A 2 35.01 6.84 -2.43
N VAL A 3 34.82 7.36 -1.23
CA VAL A 3 33.57 7.16 -0.44
C VAL A 3 32.38 7.90 -1.08
N ASP A 4 32.61 9.10 -1.61
CA ASP A 4 31.57 9.90 -2.23
C ASP A 4 31.04 9.27 -3.53
N ASP A 5 31.94 8.70 -4.34
CA ASP A 5 31.56 8.00 -5.57
C ASP A 5 30.76 6.72 -5.30
N ASN A 6 31.06 6.01 -4.23
CA ASN A 6 30.33 4.81 -3.85
C ASN A 6 28.97 5.12 -3.22
N ALA A 7 28.90 6.14 -2.38
CA ALA A 7 27.64 6.60 -1.79
C ALA A 7 26.66 7.09 -2.87
N LEU A 8 27.18 7.80 -3.85
CA LEU A 8 26.36 8.35 -4.94
C LEU A 8 25.85 7.27 -5.90
N ARG A 9 26.60 6.18 -6.13
CA ARG A 9 26.14 5.03 -6.93
C ARG A 9 25.02 4.24 -6.23
N PHE A 10 24.90 4.35 -4.92
CA PHE A 10 23.87 3.68 -4.14
C PHE A 10 22.49 4.34 -4.26
N PHE A 11 22.42 5.66 -4.41
CA PHE A 11 21.15 6.41 -4.50
C PHE A 11 20.47 6.38 -5.88
N GLY A 12 20.95 5.53 -6.81
CA GLY A 12 20.34 5.27 -8.10
C GLY A 12 20.77 6.22 -9.23
N PRO A 13 20.48 5.83 -10.49
CA PRO A 13 20.93 6.51 -11.69
C PRO A 13 20.36 7.91 -11.90
N GLU A 14 19.27 8.26 -11.25
CA GLU A 14 18.55 9.52 -11.46
C GLU A 14 19.34 10.77 -11.02
N ARG A 15 20.35 10.62 -10.17
CA ARG A 15 21.24 11.71 -9.75
C ARG A 15 22.52 11.83 -10.56
N TYR A 16 22.74 10.92 -11.53
CA TYR A 16 23.93 10.89 -12.39
C TYR A 16 23.57 10.98 -13.86
N HIS A 17 23.01 12.09 -14.27
CA HIS A 17 22.98 12.45 -15.68
C HIS A 17 24.30 13.15 -16.05
N SER A 18 25.35 12.37 -16.23
CA SER A 18 26.40 12.72 -17.17
C SER A 18 26.25 11.80 -18.36
N ASP A 19 26.31 12.36 -19.57
CA ASP A 19 26.18 11.63 -20.84
C ASP A 19 27.21 10.47 -21.00
N GLU A 20 28.19 10.37 -20.11
CA GLU A 20 29.24 9.36 -20.11
C GLU A 20 28.84 8.02 -19.49
N PHE A 21 27.70 7.92 -18.79
CA PHE A 21 27.28 6.71 -18.03
C PHE A 21 25.97 6.06 -18.51
N GLN A 22 25.41 6.48 -19.63
CA GLN A 22 24.13 5.96 -20.12
C GLN A 22 24.14 4.46 -20.43
N ASP A 23 25.30 3.88 -20.74
CA ASP A 23 25.39 2.43 -21.09
C ASP A 23 25.85 1.54 -19.93
N GLU A 24 26.27 2.09 -18.78
CA GLU A 24 26.82 1.36 -17.64
C GLU A 24 25.94 1.40 -16.37
N ALA A 25 24.74 1.92 -16.46
CA ALA A 25 23.83 2.17 -15.33
C ALA A 25 23.45 0.94 -14.48
N TYR A 26 23.95 -0.24 -14.82
CA TYR A 26 23.65 -1.49 -14.16
C TYR A 26 24.86 -2.20 -13.55
N LEU A 27 25.95 -1.52 -13.31
CA LEU A 27 27.10 -2.09 -12.61
C LEU A 27 26.76 -2.26 -11.14
N PHE A 28 26.40 -3.46 -10.78
CA PHE A 28 26.23 -3.90 -9.40
C PHE A 28 27.56 -3.74 -8.65
N ILE A 29 27.57 -2.89 -7.63
CA ILE A 29 28.62 -2.95 -6.60
C ILE A 29 28.18 -4.07 -5.64
N PRO A 30 28.96 -5.15 -5.48
CA PRO A 30 28.66 -6.12 -4.46
C PRO A 30 28.71 -5.44 -3.09
N PHE A 31 27.69 -5.63 -2.30
CA PHE A 31 27.65 -5.21 -0.91
C PHE A 31 28.79 -5.90 -0.17
N ASP A 32 29.66 -5.14 0.45
CA ASP A 32 30.58 -5.66 1.44
C ASP A 32 30.08 -5.32 2.86
N GLU A 33 30.57 -6.07 3.82
CA GLU A 33 30.16 -5.97 5.22
C GLU A 33 30.57 -4.62 5.84
N ASP A 34 31.63 -4.00 5.33
CA ASP A 34 32.13 -2.68 5.75
C ASP A 34 31.16 -1.56 5.36
N TYR A 35 30.43 -1.71 4.26
CA TYR A 35 29.39 -0.77 3.84
C TYR A 35 28.18 -0.79 4.77
N TYR A 36 27.72 -1.99 5.19
CA TYR A 36 26.63 -2.12 6.16
C TYR A 36 27.02 -1.53 7.52
N GLN A 37 28.27 -1.68 7.95
CA GLN A 37 28.75 -1.07 9.16
C GLN A 37 28.81 0.46 9.05
N ALA A 38 29.29 1.00 7.93
CA ALA A 38 29.31 2.44 7.69
C ALA A 38 27.88 3.04 7.62
N MET A 39 26.93 2.33 7.01
CA MET A 39 25.51 2.73 6.99
C MET A 39 24.89 2.65 8.39
N ALA A 40 25.19 1.60 9.15
CA ALA A 40 24.71 1.45 10.52
C ALA A 40 25.31 2.55 11.45
N GLU A 41 26.55 2.95 11.23
CA GLU A 41 27.16 4.09 11.94
C GLU A 41 26.50 5.42 11.57
N VAL A 42 26.23 5.67 10.27
CA VAL A 42 25.56 6.90 9.81
C VAL A 42 24.09 6.94 10.28
N ILE A 43 23.42 5.81 10.26
CA ILE A 43 22.06 5.68 10.83
C ILE A 43 22.14 5.84 12.35
N GLY A 44 23.11 5.21 13.02
CA GLY A 44 23.33 5.34 14.45
C GLY A 44 23.67 6.77 14.87
N GLU A 45 24.55 7.48 14.13
CA GLU A 45 24.87 8.89 14.41
C GLU A 45 23.66 9.82 14.16
N ARG A 46 22.83 9.53 13.17
CA ARG A 46 21.56 10.25 12.99
C ARG A 46 20.57 9.93 14.11
N PHE A 47 20.49 8.67 14.55
CA PHE A 47 19.70 8.26 15.72
C PHE A 47 20.21 8.91 17.01
N GLU A 48 21.54 8.99 17.24
CA GLU A 48 22.09 9.65 18.42
C GLU A 48 21.86 11.18 18.41
N ASN A 49 21.86 11.82 17.26
CA ASN A 49 21.51 13.24 17.13
C ASN A 49 19.98 13.49 17.26
N TRP A 50 19.17 12.45 17.11
CA TRP A 50 17.72 12.47 17.30
C TRP A 50 17.29 12.26 18.76
N GLN A 51 18.18 11.80 19.64
CA GLN A 51 17.94 11.59 21.08
C GLN A 51 17.67 12.87 21.91
N GLY A 52 17.33 13.97 21.26
CA GLY A 52 16.85 15.19 21.93
C GLY A 52 15.36 15.17 22.31
N GLN A 53 14.62 14.14 21.95
CA GLN A 53 13.26 13.89 22.43
C GLN A 53 13.29 12.65 23.34
N ASP A 54 12.63 12.72 24.50
CA ASP A 54 12.46 11.57 25.41
C ASP A 54 11.69 10.46 24.66
N PHE A 55 12.40 9.58 23.96
CA PHE A 55 11.82 8.35 23.45
C PHE A 55 11.66 7.38 24.62
N ASP A 56 10.45 6.95 24.82
CA ASP A 56 10.15 5.81 25.67
C ASP A 56 10.78 4.56 25.02
N GLU A 57 11.73 3.90 25.67
CA GLU A 57 12.40 2.70 25.12
C GLU A 57 11.38 1.61 24.76
N ASP A 58 10.21 1.59 25.42
CA ASP A 58 9.11 0.65 25.17
C ASP A 58 8.45 0.88 23.78
N THR A 59 8.61 2.06 23.16
CA THR A 59 8.06 2.36 21.82
C THR A 59 8.94 1.88 20.67
N LEU A 60 10.17 1.44 20.93
CA LEU A 60 11.10 0.95 19.91
C LEU A 60 10.90 -0.54 19.58
N GLU A 61 10.20 -1.29 20.43
CA GLU A 61 9.91 -2.69 20.19
C GLU A 61 8.49 -2.86 19.62
N PRO A 62 8.26 -3.87 18.75
CA PRO A 62 6.93 -4.16 18.23
C PRO A 62 5.95 -4.48 19.38
N SER A 63 4.76 -3.91 19.33
CA SER A 63 3.64 -4.25 20.22
C SER A 63 3.22 -5.72 20.08
N GLU A 64 2.35 -6.19 20.96
CA GLU A 64 1.76 -7.53 20.86
C GLU A 64 0.99 -7.70 19.54
N VAL A 65 0.25 -6.69 19.12
CA VAL A 65 -0.46 -6.65 17.82
C VAL A 65 0.52 -6.76 16.67
N ALA A 66 1.57 -5.92 16.65
CA ALA A 66 2.59 -5.95 15.60
C ALA A 66 3.27 -7.31 15.50
N GLN A 67 3.59 -7.93 16.65
CA GLN A 67 4.18 -9.26 16.69
C GLN A 67 3.21 -10.33 16.13
N ALA A 68 1.93 -10.26 16.49
CA ALA A 68 0.91 -11.18 15.99
C ALA A 68 0.68 -11.00 14.46
N ILE A 69 0.65 -9.77 13.94
CA ILE A 69 0.56 -9.52 12.50
C ILE A 69 1.78 -10.12 11.78
N MET A 70 3.01 -9.90 12.29
CA MET A 70 4.21 -10.48 11.69
C MET A 70 4.22 -12.01 11.73
N GLU A 71 3.74 -12.61 12.83
CA GLU A 71 3.57 -14.05 12.94
C GLU A 71 2.52 -14.58 11.97
N TYR A 72 1.36 -13.90 11.88
CA TYR A 72 0.32 -14.23 10.93
C TYR A 72 0.85 -14.21 9.49
N LEU A 73 1.62 -13.20 9.09
CA LEU A 73 2.16 -13.06 7.74
C LEU A 73 3.15 -14.19 7.38
N ASP A 74 3.88 -14.74 8.34
CA ASP A 74 4.87 -15.81 8.15
C ASP A 74 5.84 -15.52 6.99
N CYS A 75 6.34 -14.29 6.93
CA CYS A 75 7.29 -13.81 5.92
C CYS A 75 8.31 -12.83 6.52
N GLU A 76 9.29 -12.42 5.72
CA GLU A 76 10.27 -11.43 6.16
C GLU A 76 9.60 -10.07 6.37
N CYS A 77 9.69 -9.55 7.59
CA CYS A 77 9.13 -8.27 8.01
C CYS A 77 10.20 -7.38 8.64
N THR A 78 10.08 -6.07 8.43
CA THR A 78 10.87 -5.04 9.12
C THR A 78 9.91 -4.12 9.84
N TYR A 79 10.08 -3.97 11.15
CA TYR A 79 9.30 -3.05 11.97
C TYR A 79 9.93 -1.65 11.98
N PHE A 80 9.09 -0.63 11.90
CA PHE A 80 9.45 0.78 12.06
C PHE A 80 8.60 1.36 13.18
N PRO A 81 9.21 1.93 14.23
CA PRO A 81 8.47 2.66 15.24
C PRO A 81 7.89 3.95 14.66
N SER A 82 6.98 4.59 15.38
CA SER A 82 6.45 5.91 15.01
C SER A 82 7.58 6.92 14.80
N MET A 83 7.52 7.69 13.71
CA MET A 83 8.55 8.64 13.28
C MET A 83 7.93 9.97 12.85
N ALA A 84 8.68 11.07 13.04
CA ALA A 84 8.30 12.39 12.54
C ALA A 84 8.65 12.59 11.05
N ASP A 85 9.42 11.67 10.46
CA ASP A 85 9.90 11.71 9.07
C ASP A 85 9.84 10.29 8.49
N ASP A 86 9.19 10.10 7.34
CA ASP A 86 9.03 8.81 6.69
C ASP A 86 10.16 8.46 5.69
N ASP A 87 11.16 9.32 5.50
CA ASP A 87 12.28 9.06 4.60
C ASP A 87 12.95 7.68 4.83
N PRO A 88 13.19 7.20 6.08
CA PRO A 88 13.73 5.87 6.31
C PRO A 88 12.81 4.75 5.84
N ILE A 89 11.49 4.89 6.05
CA ILE A 89 10.47 3.93 5.65
C ILE A 89 10.40 3.87 4.12
N MET A 90 10.28 5.02 3.45
CA MET A 90 10.20 5.11 2.00
C MET A 90 11.48 4.65 1.30
N SER A 91 12.65 4.90 1.91
CA SER A 91 13.93 4.37 1.41
C SER A 91 13.97 2.84 1.47
N ALA A 92 13.53 2.25 2.59
CA ALA A 92 13.46 0.80 2.76
C ALA A 92 12.42 0.17 1.82
N TYR A 93 11.23 0.79 1.69
CA TYR A 93 10.18 0.35 0.78
C TYR A 93 10.65 0.36 -0.68
N SER A 94 11.20 1.48 -1.15
CA SER A 94 11.75 1.58 -2.51
C SER A 94 12.89 0.59 -2.78
N TYR A 95 13.72 0.32 -1.79
CA TYR A 95 14.75 -0.72 -1.90
C TYR A 95 14.10 -2.11 -2.01
N ALA A 96 13.12 -2.42 -1.16
CA ALA A 96 12.39 -3.68 -1.18
C ALA A 96 11.66 -3.91 -2.51
N GLN A 97 11.07 -2.88 -3.12
CA GLN A 97 10.46 -2.97 -4.45
C GLN A 97 11.46 -3.45 -5.52
N ARG A 98 12.63 -2.81 -5.58
CA ARG A 98 13.69 -3.20 -6.53
C ARG A 98 14.19 -4.61 -6.29
N LEU A 99 14.31 -5.00 -5.02
CA LEU A 99 14.76 -6.33 -4.63
C LEU A 99 13.69 -7.38 -4.97
N GLY A 100 12.42 -7.09 -4.69
CA GLY A 100 11.28 -7.99 -4.86
C GLY A 100 11.10 -8.47 -6.30
N VAL A 101 11.30 -7.58 -7.28
CA VAL A 101 11.28 -7.95 -8.72
C VAL A 101 12.28 -9.08 -9.01
N ARG A 102 13.43 -9.09 -8.34
CA ARG A 102 14.49 -10.06 -8.54
C ARG A 102 14.32 -11.31 -7.70
N GLU A 103 13.85 -11.17 -6.48
CA GLU A 103 13.77 -12.25 -5.49
C GLU A 103 12.39 -12.91 -5.41
N GLY A 104 11.38 -12.29 -6.01
CA GLY A 104 10.04 -12.85 -6.13
C GLY A 104 9.16 -12.61 -4.90
N PHE A 105 9.16 -11.38 -4.39
CA PHE A 105 8.23 -10.90 -3.38
C PHE A 105 7.66 -9.53 -3.74
N VAL A 106 6.58 -9.14 -3.10
CA VAL A 106 5.97 -7.82 -3.19
C VAL A 106 6.02 -7.16 -1.82
N PRO A 107 6.65 -5.98 -1.68
CA PRO A 107 6.67 -5.26 -0.41
C PRO A 107 5.35 -4.53 -0.19
N VAL A 108 4.87 -4.54 1.06
CA VAL A 108 3.68 -3.81 1.51
C VAL A 108 3.98 -3.14 2.85
N LEU A 109 3.55 -1.89 3.02
CA LEU A 109 3.55 -1.18 4.29
C LEU A 109 2.22 -1.44 5.00
N ILE A 110 2.26 -1.79 6.28
CA ILE A 110 1.10 -2.20 7.07
C ILE A 110 1.15 -1.44 8.39
N GLN A 111 0.04 -0.86 8.83
CA GLN A 111 -0.05 -0.29 10.18
C GLN A 111 0.14 -1.41 11.22
N ALA A 112 1.16 -1.24 12.09
CA ALA A 112 1.61 -2.31 12.96
C ALA A 112 0.72 -2.53 14.18
N ASP A 113 0.10 -1.46 14.70
CA ASP A 113 -0.73 -1.50 15.91
C ASP A 113 -2.23 -1.58 15.60
N ASP A 114 -2.56 -2.00 14.39
CA ASP A 114 -3.93 -2.13 13.91
C ASP A 114 -4.52 -3.50 14.31
N GLU A 115 -5.12 -3.55 15.49
CA GLU A 115 -5.76 -4.78 16.03
C GLU A 115 -6.95 -5.21 15.16
N THR A 116 -7.71 -4.25 14.63
CA THR A 116 -8.84 -4.52 13.73
C THR A 116 -8.39 -5.17 12.43
N LEU A 117 -7.22 -4.77 11.91
CA LEU A 117 -6.63 -5.45 10.76
C LEU A 117 -6.35 -6.93 11.08
N LEU A 118 -5.71 -7.23 12.20
CA LEU A 118 -5.44 -8.63 12.60
C LEU A 118 -6.75 -9.43 12.72
N GLU A 119 -7.79 -8.84 13.32
CA GLU A 119 -9.12 -9.46 13.40
C GLU A 119 -9.69 -9.76 12.01
N CYS A 120 -9.66 -8.81 11.08
CA CYS A 120 -10.13 -9.02 9.70
C CYS A 120 -9.35 -10.12 8.98
N LEU A 121 -8.01 -10.14 9.13
CA LEU A 121 -7.17 -11.16 8.52
C LEU A 121 -7.52 -12.57 9.01
N VAL A 122 -7.69 -12.73 10.32
CA VAL A 122 -8.02 -14.03 10.93
C VAL A 122 -9.45 -14.43 10.61
N MET A 123 -10.43 -13.52 10.71
CA MET A 123 -11.83 -13.77 10.36
C MET A 123 -11.96 -14.36 8.94
N ASN A 124 -11.19 -13.86 7.98
CA ASN A 124 -11.24 -14.33 6.59
C ASN A 124 -10.43 -15.62 6.35
N ALA A 125 -9.31 -15.80 7.02
CA ALA A 125 -8.39 -16.91 6.76
C ALA A 125 -8.54 -18.09 7.72
N ASP A 126 -9.00 -17.86 8.96
CA ASP A 126 -9.15 -18.86 10.02
C ASP A 126 -10.36 -18.53 10.90
N SER A 127 -11.55 -18.63 10.33
CA SER A 127 -12.82 -18.27 10.98
C SER A 127 -13.18 -19.13 12.20
N GLU A 128 -12.41 -20.18 12.52
CA GLU A 128 -12.59 -20.93 13.76
C GLU A 128 -12.02 -20.16 14.97
N HIS A 129 -11.12 -19.20 14.72
CA HIS A 129 -10.47 -18.35 15.72
C HIS A 129 -10.90 -16.87 15.64
N ASP A 130 -12.01 -16.56 14.99
CA ASP A 130 -12.53 -15.20 14.87
C ASP A 130 -12.87 -14.53 16.22
N ALA A 131 -13.22 -15.33 17.23
CA ALA A 131 -13.51 -14.86 18.59
C ALA A 131 -12.25 -14.66 19.48
N ASP A 132 -11.12 -15.20 19.08
CA ASP A 132 -9.80 -15.05 19.72
C ASP A 132 -8.73 -15.06 18.65
N PHE A 133 -8.66 -13.97 17.91
CA PHE A 133 -7.82 -13.84 16.70
C PHE A 133 -6.30 -13.82 16.97
N TYR A 134 -5.87 -13.77 18.23
CA TYR A 134 -4.46 -14.00 18.59
C TYR A 134 -4.09 -15.48 18.60
N GLU A 135 -5.05 -16.39 18.67
CA GLU A 135 -4.84 -17.85 18.73
C GLU A 135 -5.00 -18.52 17.34
N PHE A 136 -4.81 -17.78 16.24
CA PHE A 136 -4.93 -18.31 14.87
C PHE A 136 -3.99 -19.50 14.61
N ASP A 137 -4.42 -20.44 13.73
CA ASP A 137 -3.61 -21.57 13.29
C ASP A 137 -2.91 -21.28 11.95
N LEU A 138 -1.60 -21.09 11.99
CA LEU A 138 -0.77 -20.85 10.79
C LEU A 138 -0.94 -21.92 9.70
N LYS A 139 -1.29 -23.15 10.06
CA LYS A 139 -1.56 -24.18 9.06
C LYS A 139 -2.85 -23.90 8.32
N THR A 140 -3.91 -23.51 9.03
CA THR A 140 -5.19 -23.11 8.44
C THR A 140 -5.02 -21.88 7.56
N VAL A 141 -4.32 -20.86 8.04
CA VAL A 141 -3.96 -19.66 7.26
C VAL A 141 -3.18 -20.02 6.00
N THR A 142 -2.19 -20.92 6.09
CA THR A 142 -1.43 -21.39 4.93
C THR A 142 -2.29 -22.15 3.91
N GLU A 143 -3.24 -22.95 4.37
CA GLU A 143 -4.18 -23.68 3.51
C GLU A 143 -5.14 -22.70 2.81
N TYR A 144 -5.61 -21.66 3.51
CA TYR A 144 -6.39 -20.58 2.92
C TYR A 144 -5.62 -19.87 1.79
N ARG A 145 -4.38 -19.43 2.03
CA ARG A 145 -3.51 -18.80 1.03
C ARG A 145 -3.34 -19.65 -0.21
N LYS A 146 -3.06 -20.95 -0.05
CA LYS A 146 -2.94 -21.88 -1.17
C LYS A 146 -4.23 -22.02 -1.96
N LYS A 147 -5.37 -22.08 -1.28
CA LYS A 147 -6.69 -22.15 -1.91
C LYS A 147 -6.95 -20.90 -2.75
N VAL A 148 -6.73 -19.71 -2.19
CA VAL A 148 -6.94 -18.43 -2.86
C VAL A 148 -6.01 -18.29 -4.07
N LEU A 149 -4.71 -18.53 -3.91
CA LEU A 149 -3.71 -18.41 -4.99
C LEU A 149 -3.90 -19.44 -6.11
N SER A 150 -4.54 -20.59 -5.85
CA SER A 150 -4.83 -21.62 -6.86
C SER A 150 -6.18 -21.42 -7.55
N ALA A 151 -7.03 -20.54 -7.03
CA ALA A 151 -8.34 -20.29 -7.64
C ALA A 151 -8.18 -19.47 -8.95
N PRO A 152 -9.06 -19.69 -9.94
CA PRO A 152 -9.13 -18.80 -11.10
C PRO A 152 -9.46 -17.38 -10.67
N ILE A 153 -8.69 -16.41 -11.15
CA ILE A 153 -8.97 -14.98 -10.88
C ILE A 153 -10.18 -14.56 -11.72
N LYS A 154 -11.14 -13.89 -11.07
CA LYS A 154 -12.34 -13.33 -11.70
C LYS A 154 -11.95 -12.23 -12.71
N ASP A 155 -12.93 -11.77 -13.49
CA ASP A 155 -12.77 -10.62 -14.38
C ASP A 155 -12.97 -9.32 -13.60
N GLY A 156 -11.88 -8.61 -13.29
CA GLY A 156 -11.91 -7.38 -12.49
C GLY A 156 -12.69 -6.26 -13.17
N LYS A 157 -12.66 -6.18 -14.51
CA LYS A 157 -13.45 -5.20 -15.24
C LYS A 157 -14.95 -5.47 -15.11
N ALA A 158 -15.36 -6.72 -15.23
CA ALA A 158 -16.77 -7.09 -15.08
C ALA A 158 -17.28 -6.80 -13.66
N ILE A 159 -16.45 -7.01 -12.63
CA ILE A 159 -16.77 -6.64 -11.24
C ILE A 159 -16.98 -5.13 -11.12
N LEU A 160 -16.07 -4.32 -11.64
CA LEU A 160 -16.18 -2.86 -11.59
C LEU A 160 -17.43 -2.34 -12.37
N GLU A 161 -17.74 -2.95 -13.51
CA GLU A 161 -18.96 -2.64 -14.27
C GLU A 161 -20.23 -2.97 -13.48
N GLU A 162 -20.24 -4.08 -12.75
CA GLU A 162 -21.34 -4.48 -11.88
C GLU A 162 -21.52 -3.52 -10.70
N LEU A 163 -20.43 -3.23 -9.97
CA LEU A 163 -20.42 -2.30 -8.84
C LEU A 163 -20.85 -0.88 -9.26
N THR A 164 -20.31 -0.39 -10.37
CA THR A 164 -20.73 0.90 -10.95
C THR A 164 -22.22 0.91 -11.31
N GLY A 165 -22.72 -0.22 -11.82
CA GLY A 165 -24.16 -0.39 -12.10
C GLY A 165 -25.01 -0.23 -10.84
N GLN A 166 -24.60 -0.82 -9.73
CA GLN A 166 -25.26 -0.69 -8.44
C GLN A 166 -25.28 0.76 -7.95
N ARG A 167 -24.17 1.49 -8.05
CA ARG A 167 -24.12 2.93 -7.68
C ARG A 167 -25.10 3.77 -8.52
N LYS A 168 -25.26 3.45 -9.81
CA LYS A 168 -26.22 4.16 -10.66
C LYS A 168 -27.67 3.87 -10.27
N GLU A 169 -27.99 2.61 -9.93
CA GLU A 169 -29.32 2.23 -9.44
C GLU A 169 -29.62 2.92 -8.12
N GLU A 170 -28.67 3.03 -7.20
CA GLU A 170 -28.82 3.76 -5.94
C GLU A 170 -29.04 5.25 -6.15
N ALA A 171 -28.27 5.90 -7.05
CA ALA A 171 -28.50 7.30 -7.41
C ALA A 171 -29.90 7.53 -8.00
N GLU A 172 -30.41 6.60 -8.85
CA GLU A 172 -31.77 6.67 -9.38
C GLU A 172 -32.83 6.50 -8.27
N ASP A 173 -32.60 5.60 -7.30
CA ASP A 173 -33.50 5.38 -6.16
C ASP A 173 -33.56 6.59 -5.21
N ASP A 174 -32.48 7.33 -5.12
CA ASP A 174 -32.35 8.57 -4.34
C ASP A 174 -32.77 9.83 -5.13
N ASP A 175 -33.31 9.68 -6.35
CA ASP A 175 -33.72 10.77 -7.24
C ASP A 175 -32.56 11.73 -7.61
N LEU A 176 -31.29 11.25 -7.64
CA LEU A 176 -30.10 12.03 -8.03
C LEU A 176 -29.84 11.94 -9.53
N ASP A 177 -29.44 13.07 -10.14
CA ASP A 177 -28.93 13.09 -11.51
C ASP A 177 -27.49 12.60 -11.55
N TRP A 178 -27.25 11.46 -12.22
CA TRP A 178 -25.94 10.84 -12.27
C TRP A 178 -24.86 11.78 -12.85
N ASP A 179 -25.16 12.50 -13.92
CA ASP A 179 -24.17 13.32 -14.61
C ASP A 179 -23.93 14.67 -13.91
N GLU A 180 -24.97 15.28 -13.34
CA GLU A 180 -24.90 16.61 -12.76
C GLU A 180 -24.59 16.58 -11.25
N GLU A 181 -25.17 15.59 -10.50
CA GLU A 181 -25.10 15.57 -9.02
C GLU A 181 -24.08 14.53 -8.51
N VAL A 182 -23.87 13.39 -9.20
CA VAL A 182 -22.89 12.38 -8.78
C VAL A 182 -21.52 12.59 -9.44
N LEU A 183 -21.46 12.68 -10.77
CA LEU A 183 -20.20 12.85 -11.46
C LEU A 183 -19.65 14.28 -11.26
N GLY A 184 -20.44 15.30 -11.57
CA GLY A 184 -19.99 16.69 -11.50
C GLY A 184 -18.88 17.03 -12.51
N GLU A 185 -18.24 18.20 -12.31
CA GLU A 185 -17.16 18.68 -13.15
C GLU A 185 -15.79 18.20 -12.64
N MET A 186 -14.85 17.96 -13.57
CA MET A 186 -13.49 17.52 -13.22
C MET A 186 -12.63 18.75 -12.88
N GLU A 187 -12.70 19.18 -11.62
CA GLU A 187 -11.99 20.33 -11.08
C GLU A 187 -11.79 20.21 -9.56
N GLY A 188 -10.87 20.99 -9.01
CA GLY A 188 -10.67 21.13 -7.56
C GLY A 188 -9.74 20.07 -6.93
N GLY A 189 -9.30 19.06 -7.68
CA GLY A 189 -8.42 18.02 -7.17
C GLY A 189 -6.97 18.48 -6.98
N GLU A 190 -6.36 18.09 -5.88
CA GLU A 190 -4.94 18.28 -5.63
C GLU A 190 -4.15 16.98 -5.84
N PRO A 191 -2.88 17.03 -6.31
CA PRO A 191 -2.06 15.84 -6.52
C PRO A 191 -1.85 15.06 -5.22
N ASN A 192 -1.97 13.72 -5.29
CA ASN A 192 -1.59 12.80 -4.24
C ASN A 192 -0.40 11.94 -4.70
N ASP A 193 0.80 12.26 -4.21
CA ASP A 193 2.07 11.60 -4.56
C ASP A 193 2.75 10.97 -3.34
N ARG A 194 2.06 10.90 -2.19
CA ARG A 194 2.56 10.32 -0.94
C ARG A 194 1.51 9.44 -0.32
N PHE A 195 1.94 8.40 0.36
CA PHE A 195 1.04 7.61 1.19
C PHE A 195 0.56 8.44 2.37
N ALA A 196 -0.74 8.38 2.64
CA ALA A 196 -1.42 9.11 3.69
C ALA A 196 -1.85 8.21 4.85
N ASN A 197 -2.14 6.94 4.58
CA ASN A 197 -2.79 6.03 5.54
C ASN A 197 -1.98 5.76 6.82
N TYR A 198 -0.69 6.01 6.81
CA TYR A 198 0.15 5.76 7.99
C TYR A 198 0.54 7.03 8.76
N TRP A 199 -0.01 8.18 8.43
CA TRP A 199 0.20 9.42 9.18
C TRP A 199 -0.89 9.62 10.22
N ASN A 200 -0.47 9.97 11.44
CA ASN A 200 -1.36 10.36 12.51
C ASN A 200 -1.45 11.88 12.56
N ASP A 201 -2.57 12.43 12.14
CA ASP A 201 -2.79 13.87 12.02
C ASP A 201 -2.74 14.60 13.37
N ASP A 202 -3.10 13.91 14.47
CA ASP A 202 -3.08 14.50 15.81
C ASP A 202 -1.64 14.73 16.32
N THR A 203 -0.71 13.85 15.94
CA THR A 203 0.69 13.90 16.41
C THR A 203 1.65 14.44 15.36
N GLY A 204 1.29 14.40 14.09
CA GLY A 204 2.17 14.68 12.95
C GLY A 204 3.29 13.68 12.80
N MET A 205 3.14 12.46 13.36
CA MET A 205 4.08 11.36 13.26
C MET A 205 3.44 10.20 12.49
N THR A 206 4.26 9.31 11.95
CA THR A 206 3.71 8.06 11.40
C THR A 206 3.15 7.18 12.52
N TYR A 207 2.17 6.34 12.20
CA TYR A 207 1.91 5.16 13.01
C TYR A 207 3.13 4.22 12.97
N PRO A 208 3.31 3.32 13.93
CA PRO A 208 4.27 2.22 13.77
C PRO A 208 3.90 1.37 12.54
N LEU A 209 4.90 0.93 11.77
CA LEU A 209 4.70 0.23 10.50
C LEU A 209 5.46 -1.09 10.44
N ILE A 210 4.90 -2.03 9.70
CA ILE A 210 5.55 -3.24 9.24
C ILE A 210 5.76 -3.13 7.73
N LEU A 211 7.00 -3.21 7.27
CA LEU A 211 7.32 -3.47 5.87
C LEU A 211 7.42 -4.98 5.68
N ALA A 212 6.38 -5.57 5.10
CA ALA A 212 6.30 -7.00 4.84
C ALA A 212 6.76 -7.33 3.42
N LYS A 213 7.59 -8.36 3.25
CA LYS A 213 8.00 -8.91 1.96
C LYS A 213 7.12 -10.11 1.60
N ILE A 214 5.95 -9.86 1.07
CA ILE A 214 4.96 -10.90 0.77
C ILE A 214 5.50 -11.83 -0.34
N PRO A 215 5.64 -13.15 -0.11
CA PRO A 215 6.30 -14.07 -1.05
C PRO A 215 5.39 -14.48 -2.21
N VAL A 216 4.95 -13.51 -2.99
CA VAL A 216 4.13 -13.67 -4.20
C VAL A 216 4.80 -13.00 -5.39
N LYS A 217 4.41 -13.39 -6.61
CA LYS A 217 5.04 -12.89 -7.84
C LYS A 217 4.30 -11.70 -8.43
N ASN A 218 2.99 -11.68 -8.28
CA ASN A 218 2.14 -10.68 -8.86
C ASN A 218 1.59 -9.77 -7.77
N PRO A 219 1.55 -8.44 -7.97
CA PRO A 219 1.15 -7.51 -6.93
C PRO A 219 -0.25 -7.76 -6.33
N TRP A 220 -1.21 -8.15 -7.14
CA TRP A 220 -2.57 -8.47 -6.69
C TRP A 220 -2.68 -9.72 -5.81
N GLU A 221 -1.66 -10.59 -5.81
CA GLU A 221 -1.65 -11.81 -5.00
C GLU A 221 -1.40 -11.53 -3.52
N ILE A 222 -1.01 -10.29 -3.15
CA ILE A 222 -0.82 -9.92 -1.74
C ILE A 222 -2.08 -10.12 -0.90
N PHE A 223 -3.27 -9.95 -1.49
CA PHE A 223 -4.54 -10.13 -0.78
C PHE A 223 -4.79 -11.57 -0.32
N ALA A 224 -4.07 -12.57 -0.83
CA ALA A 224 -4.08 -13.92 -0.25
C ALA A 224 -3.39 -13.98 1.12
N TYR A 225 -2.47 -13.06 1.40
CA TYR A 225 -1.79 -12.89 2.68
C TYR A 225 -2.47 -11.83 3.56
N LEU A 226 -3.12 -10.88 2.95
CA LEU A 226 -3.77 -9.72 3.56
C LEU A 226 -5.26 -9.67 3.17
N PRO A 227 -6.07 -10.65 3.59
CA PRO A 227 -7.50 -10.68 3.30
C PRO A 227 -8.27 -9.75 4.24
N PHE A 228 -8.06 -8.43 4.13
CA PHE A 228 -8.59 -7.44 5.06
C PHE A 228 -10.06 -7.07 4.80
N GLY A 229 -10.59 -7.28 3.60
CA GLY A 229 -11.96 -6.92 3.19
C GLY A 229 -13.05 -7.89 3.69
N ASN A 230 -14.18 -7.93 2.97
CA ASN A 230 -15.37 -8.74 3.28
C ASN A 230 -16.15 -8.23 4.51
N TRP A 231 -16.20 -6.93 4.67
CA TRP A 231 -17.02 -6.24 5.66
C TRP A 231 -17.55 -4.93 5.03
N ASN A 232 -18.76 -4.49 5.44
CA ASN A 232 -19.48 -3.37 4.83
C ASN A 232 -19.40 -3.42 3.29
N GLU A 233 -19.01 -2.34 2.64
CA GLU A 233 -18.86 -2.27 1.17
C GLU A 233 -17.44 -2.70 0.70
N CYS A 234 -16.52 -3.06 1.61
CA CYS A 234 -15.19 -3.52 1.23
C CYS A 234 -15.25 -4.91 0.58
N PRO A 235 -14.76 -5.10 -0.65
CA PRO A 235 -14.89 -6.35 -1.39
C PRO A 235 -14.18 -7.54 -0.72
N ASP A 236 -14.61 -8.75 -1.05
CA ASP A 236 -13.94 -9.97 -0.63
C ASP A 236 -12.56 -10.16 -1.30
N THR A 237 -11.74 -11.04 -0.76
CA THR A 237 -10.39 -11.31 -1.28
C THR A 237 -10.36 -11.66 -2.78
N PRO A 238 -11.23 -12.51 -3.34
CA PRO A 238 -11.27 -12.78 -4.77
C PRO A 238 -11.56 -11.56 -5.63
N ASP A 239 -12.40 -10.65 -5.16
CA ASP A 239 -12.76 -9.43 -5.89
C ASP A 239 -11.67 -8.38 -5.77
N LEU A 240 -11.07 -8.20 -4.58
CA LEU A 240 -9.86 -7.39 -4.38
C LEU A 240 -8.73 -7.81 -5.34
N MET A 241 -8.45 -9.12 -5.43
CA MET A 241 -7.42 -9.65 -6.33
C MET A 241 -7.75 -9.39 -7.79
N ALA A 242 -9.00 -9.56 -8.20
CA ALA A 242 -9.43 -9.39 -9.58
C ALA A 242 -9.34 -7.93 -10.03
N VAL A 243 -9.82 -7.00 -9.19
CA VAL A 243 -9.79 -5.56 -9.46
C VAL A 243 -8.35 -5.05 -9.45
N ALA A 244 -7.54 -5.41 -8.45
CA ALA A 244 -6.13 -5.03 -8.40
C ALA A 244 -5.34 -5.56 -9.61
N LYS A 245 -5.62 -6.79 -10.08
CA LYS A 245 -5.03 -7.32 -11.32
C LYS A 245 -5.41 -6.49 -12.53
N TYR A 246 -6.68 -6.13 -12.68
CA TYR A 246 -7.17 -5.29 -13.79
C TYR A 246 -6.47 -3.93 -13.78
N TRP A 247 -6.41 -3.24 -12.65
CA TRP A 247 -5.76 -1.95 -12.52
C TRP A 247 -4.23 -2.03 -12.73
N PHE A 248 -3.60 -3.11 -12.28
CA PHE A 248 -2.19 -3.35 -12.61
C PHE A 248 -1.97 -3.48 -14.12
N GLU A 249 -2.79 -4.28 -14.82
CA GLU A 249 -2.69 -4.49 -16.26
C GLU A 249 -3.00 -3.23 -17.08
N GLN A 250 -3.87 -2.34 -16.57
CA GLN A 250 -4.27 -1.11 -17.26
C GLN A 250 -3.36 0.09 -16.95
N HIS A 251 -2.91 0.21 -15.70
CA HIS A 251 -2.27 1.43 -15.18
C HIS A 251 -0.94 1.17 -14.49
N GLY A 252 -0.59 -0.08 -14.22
CA GLY A 252 0.57 -0.43 -13.41
C GLY A 252 0.36 -0.20 -11.91
N ALA A 253 -0.88 -0.02 -11.46
CA ALA A 253 -1.20 0.23 -10.06
C ALA A 253 -0.85 -0.99 -9.19
N ILE A 254 -0.10 -0.78 -8.11
CA ILE A 254 0.39 -1.80 -7.19
C ILE A 254 -0.12 -1.50 -5.79
N PRO A 255 -0.83 -2.42 -5.10
CA PRO A 255 -1.15 -2.24 -3.69
C PRO A 255 0.14 -2.05 -2.88
N ALA A 256 0.20 -1.00 -2.06
CA ALA A 256 1.45 -0.53 -1.46
C ALA A 256 1.39 -0.30 0.05
N ALA A 257 0.29 0.26 0.55
CA ALA A 257 0.12 0.55 1.97
C ALA A 257 -1.31 0.21 2.43
N MET A 258 -1.47 -0.18 3.70
CA MET A 258 -2.73 -0.75 4.19
C MET A 258 -2.91 -0.56 5.70
N SER A 259 -4.16 -0.33 6.11
CA SER A 259 -4.71 -0.53 7.45
C SER A 259 -5.91 -1.50 7.38
N HIS A 260 -6.75 -1.55 8.42
CA HIS A 260 -7.99 -2.35 8.39
C HIS A 260 -9.05 -1.79 7.42
N ASP A 261 -9.08 -0.47 7.24
CA ASP A 261 -10.09 0.28 6.49
C ASP A 261 -9.52 1.09 5.33
N GLU A 262 -8.19 1.19 5.21
CA GLU A 262 -7.52 1.95 4.16
C GLU A 262 -6.63 1.08 3.29
N LEU A 263 -6.61 1.39 2.00
CA LEU A 263 -5.75 0.75 1.01
C LEU A 263 -5.21 1.79 0.03
N GLU A 264 -3.89 1.82 -0.14
CA GLU A 264 -3.26 2.68 -1.12
C GLU A 264 -2.53 1.88 -2.19
N PHE A 265 -2.68 2.36 -3.43
CA PHE A 265 -1.94 1.84 -4.59
C PHE A 265 -0.92 2.87 -5.04
N GLU A 266 0.26 2.40 -5.41
CA GLU A 266 1.28 3.20 -6.08
C GLU A 266 1.25 2.95 -7.60
N LEU A 267 1.40 4.03 -8.37
CA LEU A 267 1.47 4.00 -9.82
C LEU A 267 2.85 4.46 -10.31
N PRO A 268 3.36 3.91 -11.42
CA PRO A 268 4.63 4.36 -12.00
C PRO A 268 4.53 5.77 -12.60
N THR A 269 3.34 6.17 -13.02
CA THR A 269 3.01 7.49 -13.56
C THR A 269 1.52 7.76 -13.38
N PRO A 270 1.09 9.03 -13.26
CA PRO A 270 -0.32 9.38 -13.27
C PRO A 270 -1.03 8.86 -14.53
N ILE A 271 -2.32 8.57 -14.42
CA ILE A 271 -3.15 8.21 -15.58
C ILE A 271 -3.37 9.42 -16.49
N SER A 272 -3.76 9.18 -17.75
CA SER A 272 -4.06 10.30 -18.63
C SER A 272 -5.36 11.02 -18.25
N LYS A 273 -5.40 12.32 -18.46
CA LYS A 273 -6.57 13.16 -18.14
C LYS A 273 -7.85 12.68 -18.84
N GLU A 274 -7.72 12.14 -20.05
CA GLU A 274 -8.85 11.64 -20.85
C GLU A 274 -9.49 10.39 -20.22
N ARG A 275 -8.72 9.64 -19.41
CA ARG A 275 -9.20 8.44 -18.75
C ARG A 275 -9.61 8.66 -17.29
N ALA A 276 -9.34 9.83 -16.75
CA ALA A 276 -9.48 10.10 -15.33
C ALA A 276 -10.91 9.89 -14.83
N MET A 277 -11.92 10.39 -15.57
CA MET A 277 -13.33 10.21 -15.20
C MET A 277 -13.75 8.74 -15.24
N GLU A 278 -13.31 7.98 -16.24
CA GLU A 278 -13.60 6.54 -16.32
C GLU A 278 -13.05 5.81 -15.10
N VAL A 279 -11.80 6.09 -14.73
CA VAL A 279 -11.15 5.45 -13.57
C VAL A 279 -11.76 5.92 -12.25
N ALA A 280 -12.15 7.20 -12.13
CA ALA A 280 -12.84 7.69 -10.94
C ALA A 280 -14.19 6.98 -10.71
N VAL A 281 -14.94 6.73 -11.78
CA VAL A 281 -16.18 5.95 -11.74
C VAL A 281 -15.94 4.49 -11.35
N GLU A 282 -14.86 3.87 -11.86
CA GLU A 282 -14.44 2.53 -11.44
C GLU A 282 -14.11 2.51 -9.93
N GLN A 283 -13.36 3.50 -9.45
CA GLN A 283 -12.97 3.61 -8.04
C GLN A 283 -14.17 3.86 -7.13
N TYR A 284 -15.10 4.72 -7.52
CA TYR A 284 -16.34 4.95 -6.79
C TYR A 284 -17.22 3.70 -6.72
N GLY A 285 -17.30 2.94 -7.81
CA GLY A 285 -17.98 1.63 -7.78
C GLY A 285 -17.34 0.67 -6.78
N PHE A 286 -16.01 0.65 -6.71
CA PHE A 286 -15.23 -0.23 -5.85
C PHE A 286 -15.24 0.19 -4.38
N CYS A 287 -15.21 1.49 -4.10
CA CYS A 287 -15.18 2.10 -2.77
C CYS A 287 -16.12 3.31 -2.77
N PRO A 288 -17.41 3.13 -2.40
CA PRO A 288 -18.40 4.21 -2.47
C PRO A 288 -18.13 5.34 -1.48
N ASP A 289 -17.39 5.07 -0.40
CA ASP A 289 -17.06 6.07 0.63
C ASP A 289 -16.10 7.16 0.11
N LEU A 290 -15.54 7.02 -1.10
CA LEU A 290 -14.75 8.05 -1.75
C LEU A 290 -15.52 9.34 -2.08
N ASP A 291 -16.84 9.32 -2.10
CA ASP A 291 -17.68 10.50 -2.32
C ASP A 291 -17.82 11.40 -1.06
N GLN A 292 -17.45 10.88 0.10
CA GLN A 292 -17.49 11.62 1.38
C GLN A 292 -16.37 12.65 1.53
N ASN A 293 -15.47 12.78 0.54
CA ASN A 293 -14.49 13.86 0.51
C ASN A 293 -15.20 15.24 0.46
N GLU A 294 -14.63 16.23 1.13
CA GLU A 294 -15.24 17.57 1.38
C GLU A 294 -15.80 18.26 0.13
N ASP A 295 -15.38 17.90 -1.06
CA ASP A 295 -15.82 18.47 -2.35
C ASP A 295 -16.85 17.61 -3.11
N GLY A 296 -17.16 16.41 -2.63
CA GLY A 296 -18.38 15.63 -2.87
C GLY A 296 -18.71 15.24 -4.31
N SER A 297 -17.75 15.21 -5.26
CA SER A 297 -18.04 14.78 -6.61
C SER A 297 -16.98 13.82 -7.15
N ILE A 298 -17.43 12.87 -7.98
CA ILE A 298 -16.53 11.95 -8.68
C ILE A 298 -15.63 12.70 -9.66
N GLY A 299 -16.07 13.88 -10.12
CA GLY A 299 -15.25 14.77 -10.95
C GLY A 299 -14.04 15.33 -10.21
N SER A 300 -14.16 15.67 -8.93
CA SER A 300 -13.00 16.10 -8.13
C SER A 300 -12.01 14.94 -7.92
N LEU A 301 -12.49 13.71 -7.68
CA LEU A 301 -11.67 12.51 -7.66
C LEU A 301 -10.95 12.31 -9.00
N ALA A 302 -11.64 12.47 -10.13
CA ALA A 302 -11.03 12.37 -11.44
C ALA A 302 -9.93 13.40 -11.64
N ASP A 303 -10.11 14.62 -11.11
CA ASP A 303 -9.10 15.68 -11.18
C ASP A 303 -7.87 15.37 -10.29
N VAL A 304 -8.05 14.70 -9.16
CA VAL A 304 -6.95 14.13 -8.36
C VAL A 304 -6.19 13.08 -9.17
N LEU A 305 -6.86 12.08 -9.74
CA LEU A 305 -6.26 10.87 -10.29
C LEU A 305 -5.30 11.10 -11.47
N TRP A 306 -5.59 12.06 -12.36
CA TRP A 306 -4.70 12.33 -13.49
C TRP A 306 -3.43 13.09 -13.09
N GLN A 307 -3.37 13.59 -11.86
CA GLN A 307 -2.23 14.32 -11.31
C GLN A 307 -1.42 13.47 -10.32
N SER A 308 -1.94 12.31 -9.89
CA SER A 308 -1.47 11.56 -8.73
C SER A 308 -0.76 10.26 -9.11
N THR A 309 0.24 9.89 -8.34
CA THR A 309 0.90 8.58 -8.39
C THR A 309 0.48 7.65 -7.26
N VAL A 310 -0.36 8.12 -6.34
CA VAL A 310 -0.97 7.32 -5.28
C VAL A 310 -2.49 7.39 -5.40
N TRP A 311 -3.13 6.22 -5.39
CA TRP A 311 -4.57 6.09 -5.25
C TRP A 311 -4.89 5.68 -3.82
N TYR A 312 -5.88 6.33 -3.20
CA TYR A 312 -6.30 6.12 -1.82
C TYR A 312 -7.73 5.61 -1.78
N PHE A 313 -7.99 4.62 -0.95
CA PHE A 313 -9.30 4.03 -0.68
C PHE A 313 -9.51 3.93 0.81
N TRP A 314 -10.70 4.25 1.26
CA TRP A 314 -11.14 4.14 2.63
C TRP A 314 -12.59 3.66 2.68
N TRP A 315 -12.87 2.72 3.56
CA TRP A 315 -14.21 2.16 3.79
C TRP A 315 -14.65 2.43 5.23
N ASP A 316 -15.92 2.96 5.42
CA ASP A 316 -16.52 3.21 6.75
C ASP A 316 -17.19 1.94 7.32
#